data_1fa21ad7d1c15a1ade96dca185a60651
#
_entry.id   1fa21ad7d1c15a1ade96dca185a60651
#
_cell.length_a   1.000
_cell.length_b   1.000
_cell.length_c   1.000
_cell.angle_alpha   90.00
_cell.angle_beta   90.00
_cell.angle_gamma   90.00
#
_symmetry.space_group_name_H-M   'P 1'
#
loop_
_entity.id
_entity.type
_entity.pdbx_description
1 polymer ?
#
loop_
_entity_poly.entity_id
_entity_poly.type
_entity_poly.pdbx_seq_one_letter_code
_entity_poly.pdbx_strand_id
1 'polypeptide(L)'
;IPTTIGGLLSAIGIAGMDRLVRLNVIAKSGRAVEAAGDVHVLLLDKTGTITFGNRRCSEIFNAPGVVIQDLARAALFASLGDDTAEGKSILEYVRGLFPLEEPAQTTFKVIPFSAETRLSGADWDGHSYRKGAVDSLLNYLNLSRDDMPVAMARAVEKIAQSGGTPLLVAGDGQLLGAIHLKDVVKPGIRERFAELRAMGIRTI
;
A
#
# COMPACT_ATOMS: atom_id res chain seq x y z
N ILE A 1 -42.23 -31.11 19.45
CA ILE A 1 -41.78 -30.21 18.34
C ILE A 1 -41.81 -31.05 17.10
N PRO A 2 -42.52 -30.62 16.01
CA PRO A 2 -42.55 -31.38 14.76
C PRO A 2 -41.13 -31.54 14.23
N THR A 3 -40.69 -32.78 14.08
CA THR A 3 -39.33 -33.16 13.59
C THR A 3 -39.04 -32.59 12.21
N THR A 4 -40.06 -32.28 11.42
CA THR A 4 -40.01 -31.64 10.10
C THR A 4 -39.45 -30.22 10.16
N ILE A 5 -39.70 -29.43 11.20
CA ILE A 5 -39.18 -28.06 11.33
C ILE A 5 -37.66 -28.06 11.51
N GLY A 6 -37.12 -28.96 12.32
CA GLY A 6 -35.66 -29.05 12.49
C GLY A 6 -34.93 -29.45 11.24
N GLY A 7 -35.50 -30.37 10.43
CA GLY A 7 -34.96 -30.77 9.12
C GLY A 7 -35.01 -29.65 8.09
N LEU A 8 -36.10 -28.89 8.06
CA LEU A 8 -36.29 -27.76 7.15
C LEU A 8 -35.31 -26.62 7.42
N LEU A 9 -35.10 -26.25 8.69
CA LEU A 9 -34.14 -25.21 9.08
C LEU A 9 -32.70 -25.58 8.67
N SER A 10 -32.31 -26.86 8.87
CA SER A 10 -31.00 -27.36 8.44
C SER A 10 -30.85 -27.31 6.91
N ALA A 11 -31.90 -27.69 6.16
CA ALA A 11 -31.87 -27.67 4.70
C ALA A 11 -31.77 -26.24 4.14
N ILE A 12 -32.49 -25.26 4.74
CA ILE A 12 -32.40 -23.84 4.38
C ILE A 12 -31.00 -23.30 4.65
N GLY A 13 -30.41 -23.63 5.79
CA GLY A 13 -29.05 -23.23 6.14
C GLY A 13 -28.00 -23.75 5.15
N ILE A 14 -28.12 -25.02 4.73
CA ILE A 14 -27.23 -25.63 3.72
C ILE A 14 -27.42 -24.97 2.35
N ALA A 15 -28.65 -24.74 1.91
CA ALA A 15 -28.93 -24.06 0.65
C ALA A 15 -28.40 -22.61 0.65
N GLY A 16 -28.49 -21.90 1.78
CA GLY A 16 -27.90 -20.58 1.96
C GLY A 16 -26.39 -20.59 1.84
N MET A 17 -25.72 -21.55 2.48
CA MET A 17 -24.26 -21.70 2.38
C MET A 17 -23.82 -22.03 0.92
N ASP A 18 -24.52 -22.91 0.21
CA ASP A 18 -24.21 -23.22 -1.20
C ASP A 18 -24.25 -21.98 -2.09
N ARG A 19 -25.27 -21.12 -1.91
CA ARG A 19 -25.35 -19.84 -2.64
C ARG A 19 -24.18 -18.92 -2.35
N LEU A 20 -23.73 -18.84 -1.09
CA LEU A 20 -22.57 -18.02 -0.70
C LEU A 20 -21.26 -18.55 -1.27
N VAL A 21 -21.07 -19.88 -1.30
CA VAL A 21 -19.88 -20.51 -1.93
C VAL A 21 -19.79 -20.15 -3.42
N ARG A 22 -20.91 -20.12 -4.15
CA ARG A 22 -20.96 -19.68 -5.55
C ARG A 22 -20.56 -18.21 -5.74
N LEU A 23 -20.65 -17.39 -4.68
CA LEU A 23 -20.21 -16.00 -4.65
C LEU A 23 -18.81 -15.83 -4.02
N ASN A 24 -18.03 -16.93 -3.88
CA ASN A 24 -16.73 -16.96 -3.22
C ASN A 24 -16.77 -16.51 -1.74
N VAL A 25 -17.90 -16.73 -1.05
CA VAL A 25 -18.05 -16.45 0.37
C VAL A 25 -18.18 -17.77 1.13
N ILE A 26 -17.33 -18.01 2.11
CA ILE A 26 -17.35 -19.20 2.96
C ILE A 26 -18.03 -18.87 4.28
N ALA A 27 -19.20 -19.46 4.52
CA ALA A 27 -19.88 -19.42 5.80
C ALA A 27 -19.56 -20.68 6.63
N LYS A 28 -19.27 -20.52 7.91
CA LYS A 28 -18.93 -21.65 8.80
C LYS A 28 -20.17 -22.46 9.22
N SER A 29 -21.36 -21.89 9.13
CA SER A 29 -22.62 -22.56 9.51
C SER A 29 -23.82 -21.80 8.92
N GLY A 30 -24.98 -22.48 8.79
CA GLY A 30 -26.25 -21.84 8.41
C GLY A 30 -26.65 -20.73 9.39
N ARG A 31 -26.35 -20.88 10.67
CA ARG A 31 -26.60 -19.87 11.70
C ARG A 31 -25.77 -18.58 11.49
N ALA A 32 -24.55 -18.72 10.96
CA ALA A 32 -23.73 -17.57 10.61
C ALA A 32 -24.33 -16.77 9.43
N VAL A 33 -25.00 -17.47 8.49
CA VAL A 33 -25.72 -16.84 7.37
C VAL A 33 -26.89 -16.05 7.86
N GLU A 34 -27.70 -16.60 8.77
CA GLU A 34 -28.85 -15.92 9.40
C GLU A 34 -28.37 -14.68 10.17
N ALA A 35 -27.36 -14.83 11.02
CA ALA A 35 -26.80 -13.72 11.80
C ALA A 35 -26.25 -12.59 10.91
N ALA A 36 -25.65 -12.94 9.77
CA ALA A 36 -25.19 -11.94 8.80
C ALA A 36 -26.35 -11.16 8.13
N GLY A 37 -27.52 -11.78 7.98
CA GLY A 37 -28.74 -11.14 7.48
C GLY A 37 -29.35 -10.12 8.45
N ASP A 38 -29.09 -10.25 9.74
CA ASP A 38 -29.64 -9.40 10.82
C ASP A 38 -28.67 -8.25 11.22
N VAL A 39 -27.59 -8.05 10.48
CA VAL A 39 -26.60 -7.01 10.80
C VAL A 39 -27.15 -5.62 10.50
N HIS A 40 -27.13 -4.74 11.49
CA HIS A 40 -27.51 -3.33 11.38
C HIS A 40 -26.32 -2.38 11.27
N VAL A 41 -25.13 -2.83 11.74
CA VAL A 41 -23.90 -2.06 11.73
C VAL A 41 -22.77 -2.92 11.20
N LEU A 42 -22.07 -2.43 10.19
CA LEU A 42 -20.91 -3.08 9.58
C LEU A 42 -19.67 -2.25 9.83
N LEU A 43 -18.70 -2.84 10.56
CA LEU A 43 -17.37 -2.27 10.74
C LEU A 43 -16.47 -2.76 9.61
N LEU A 44 -15.86 -1.83 8.88
CA LEU A 44 -15.03 -2.14 7.72
C LEU A 44 -13.59 -1.68 7.97
N ASP A 45 -12.65 -2.62 7.87
CA ASP A 45 -11.24 -2.25 7.80
C ASP A 45 -10.93 -1.53 6.47
N LYS A 46 -9.98 -0.60 6.51
CA LYS A 46 -9.55 0.12 5.31
C LYS A 46 -8.70 -0.77 4.41
N THR A 47 -7.62 -1.31 4.98
CA THR A 47 -6.54 -1.96 4.21
C THR A 47 -6.93 -3.38 3.78
N GLY A 48 -6.93 -3.61 2.45
CA GLY A 48 -7.33 -4.91 1.87
C GLY A 48 -8.85 -5.11 1.74
N THR A 49 -9.67 -4.35 2.47
CA THR A 49 -11.15 -4.41 2.40
C THR A 49 -11.69 -3.30 1.49
N ILE A 50 -11.56 -2.04 1.89
CA ILE A 50 -11.95 -0.86 1.10
C ILE A 50 -10.92 -0.60 0.00
N THR A 51 -9.66 -0.85 0.29
CA THR A 51 -8.53 -0.71 -0.61
C THR A 51 -8.02 -2.08 -1.06
N PHE A 52 -7.14 -2.08 -2.06
CA PHE A 52 -6.48 -3.32 -2.48
C PHE A 52 -5.44 -3.83 -1.48
N GLY A 53 -5.04 -3.01 -0.48
CA GLY A 53 -3.93 -3.31 0.42
C GLY A 53 -2.56 -3.15 -0.24
N ASN A 54 -2.51 -2.76 -1.50
CA ASN A 54 -1.30 -2.48 -2.26
C ASN A 54 -1.11 -0.98 -2.37
N ARG A 55 -0.07 -0.48 -1.72
CA ARG A 55 0.29 0.93 -1.81
C ARG A 55 0.94 1.21 -3.17
N ARG A 56 0.49 2.27 -3.83
CA ARG A 56 1.04 2.70 -5.12
C ARG A 56 1.68 4.08 -5.01
N CYS A 57 2.77 4.27 -5.74
CA CYS A 57 3.39 5.58 -5.88
C CYS A 57 2.40 6.53 -6.58
N SER A 58 2.14 7.68 -5.96
CA SER A 58 1.20 8.69 -6.47
C SER A 58 1.86 10.03 -6.72
N GLU A 59 2.96 10.31 -6.03
CA GLU A 59 3.67 11.60 -6.12
C GLU A 59 5.09 11.46 -5.58
N ILE A 60 6.02 12.28 -6.07
CA ILE A 60 7.37 12.41 -5.51
C ILE A 60 7.66 13.88 -5.19
N PHE A 61 8.44 14.12 -4.13
CA PHE A 61 8.79 15.45 -3.62
C PHE A 61 10.30 15.55 -3.51
N ASN A 62 10.93 16.40 -4.30
CA ASN A 62 12.38 16.61 -4.24
C ASN A 62 12.79 17.48 -3.04
N ALA A 63 13.95 17.19 -2.49
CA ALA A 63 14.56 18.02 -1.46
C ALA A 63 15.00 19.37 -2.05
N PRO A 64 15.13 20.42 -1.22
CA PRO A 64 15.61 21.71 -1.67
C PRO A 64 16.95 21.61 -2.39
N GLY A 65 17.04 22.19 -3.58
CA GLY A 65 18.26 22.15 -4.40
C GLY A 65 18.44 20.88 -5.24
N VAL A 66 17.60 19.87 -5.07
CA VAL A 66 17.65 18.62 -5.84
C VAL A 66 16.75 18.75 -7.07
N VAL A 67 17.26 18.37 -8.23
CA VAL A 67 16.48 18.32 -9.48
C VAL A 67 15.56 17.10 -9.44
N ILE A 68 14.32 17.26 -9.87
CA ILE A 68 13.31 16.18 -9.80
C ILE A 68 13.73 14.93 -10.59
N GLN A 69 14.47 15.08 -11.67
CA GLN A 69 15.02 13.98 -12.48
C GLN A 69 16.04 13.14 -11.68
N ASP A 70 16.86 13.78 -10.82
CA ASP A 70 17.84 13.08 -9.98
C ASP A 70 17.14 12.25 -8.90
N LEU A 71 16.08 12.80 -8.30
CA LEU A 71 15.23 12.03 -7.39
C LEU A 71 14.56 10.86 -8.11
N ALA A 72 13.99 11.08 -9.30
CA ALA A 72 13.33 10.03 -10.08
C ALA A 72 14.31 8.92 -10.46
N ARG A 73 15.52 9.28 -10.88
CA ARG A 73 16.60 8.32 -11.17
C ARG A 73 17.00 7.52 -9.93
N ALA A 74 17.21 8.19 -8.80
CA ALA A 74 17.55 7.51 -7.55
C ALA A 74 16.44 6.57 -7.07
N ALA A 75 15.18 6.99 -7.20
CA ALA A 75 14.01 6.16 -6.88
C ALA A 75 13.90 4.95 -7.80
N LEU A 76 14.22 5.09 -9.10
CA LEU A 76 14.30 4.00 -10.06
C LEU A 76 15.37 2.99 -9.61
N PHE A 77 16.63 3.44 -9.44
CA PHE A 77 17.72 2.54 -9.04
C PHE A 77 17.44 1.85 -7.71
N ALA A 78 16.94 2.58 -6.71
CA ALA A 78 16.57 2.01 -5.41
C ALA A 78 15.42 1.01 -5.46
N SER A 79 14.73 0.90 -6.59
CA SER A 79 13.57 0.01 -6.78
C SER A 79 13.81 -1.13 -7.78
N LEU A 80 14.91 -1.13 -8.55
CA LEU A 80 15.17 -2.14 -9.60
C LEU A 80 15.19 -3.58 -9.08
N GLY A 81 15.60 -3.80 -7.83
CA GLY A 81 15.64 -5.12 -7.20
C GLY A 81 14.53 -5.34 -6.17
N ASP A 82 13.50 -4.50 -6.15
CA ASP A 82 12.41 -4.59 -5.20
C ASP A 82 11.16 -5.19 -5.88
N ASP A 83 10.97 -6.49 -5.66
CA ASP A 83 9.84 -7.27 -6.22
C ASP A 83 8.49 -7.00 -5.53
N THR A 84 8.46 -6.17 -4.50
CA THR A 84 7.22 -5.79 -3.82
C THR A 84 6.28 -5.00 -4.74
N ALA A 85 4.98 -4.97 -4.39
CA ALA A 85 4.00 -4.17 -5.12
C ALA A 85 4.34 -2.68 -5.08
N GLU A 86 4.89 -2.21 -3.96
CA GLU A 86 5.38 -0.84 -3.78
C GLU A 86 6.56 -0.54 -4.71
N GLY A 87 7.57 -1.42 -4.75
CA GLY A 87 8.75 -1.27 -5.63
C GLY A 87 8.34 -1.18 -7.10
N LYS A 88 7.52 -2.11 -7.56
CA LYS A 88 6.97 -2.13 -8.93
C LYS A 88 6.19 -0.87 -9.27
N SER A 89 5.39 -0.39 -8.33
CA SER A 89 4.61 0.83 -8.53
C SER A 89 5.50 2.10 -8.61
N ILE A 90 6.60 2.14 -7.86
CA ILE A 90 7.57 3.25 -7.96
C ILE A 90 8.23 3.24 -9.34
N LEU A 91 8.68 2.07 -9.80
CA LEU A 91 9.26 1.92 -11.15
C LEU A 91 8.29 2.38 -12.24
N GLU A 92 7.04 1.93 -12.20
CA GLU A 92 6.00 2.34 -13.14
C GLU A 92 5.80 3.86 -13.15
N TYR A 93 5.75 4.47 -11.96
CA TYR A 93 5.52 5.90 -11.80
C TYR A 93 6.69 6.74 -12.35
N VAL A 94 7.93 6.43 -11.97
CA VAL A 94 9.08 7.23 -12.39
C VAL A 94 9.41 7.06 -13.87
N ARG A 95 9.19 5.87 -14.45
CA ARG A 95 9.29 5.62 -15.90
C ARG A 95 8.25 6.42 -16.69
N GLY A 96 7.07 6.63 -16.13
CA GLY A 96 6.03 7.45 -16.73
C GLY A 96 6.32 8.95 -16.69
N LEU A 97 7.16 9.40 -15.75
CA LEU A 97 7.52 10.81 -15.63
C LEU A 97 8.66 11.23 -16.59
N PHE A 98 9.69 10.38 -16.72
CA PHE A 98 10.91 10.71 -17.46
C PHE A 98 11.43 9.49 -18.21
N PRO A 99 12.02 9.70 -19.42
CA PRO A 99 12.80 8.67 -20.12
C PRO A 99 14.13 8.48 -19.36
N LEU A 100 14.13 7.55 -18.38
CA LEU A 100 15.31 7.25 -17.58
C LEU A 100 16.09 6.09 -18.20
N GLU A 101 17.40 6.27 -18.32
CA GLU A 101 18.30 5.18 -18.70
C GLU A 101 18.43 4.17 -17.56
N GLU A 102 18.28 2.90 -17.89
CA GLU A 102 18.44 1.80 -16.94
C GLU A 102 19.73 1.03 -17.21
N PRO A 103 20.51 0.70 -16.18
CA PRO A 103 21.69 -0.13 -16.34
C PRO A 103 21.30 -1.55 -16.75
N ALA A 104 22.19 -2.24 -17.46
CA ALA A 104 22.05 -3.67 -17.68
C ALA A 104 22.01 -4.39 -16.32
N GLN A 105 21.12 -5.35 -16.16
CA GLN A 105 20.89 -6.06 -14.86
C GLN A 105 22.13 -6.69 -14.26
N THR A 106 23.17 -6.95 -15.06
CA THR A 106 24.44 -7.56 -14.63
C THR A 106 25.41 -6.58 -13.97
N THR A 107 25.12 -5.28 -13.96
CA THR A 107 26.09 -4.25 -13.55
C THR A 107 25.80 -3.59 -12.21
N PHE A 108 24.67 -3.90 -11.55
CA PHE A 108 24.34 -3.31 -10.26
C PHE A 108 24.17 -4.36 -9.14
N LYS A 109 24.57 -3.99 -7.94
CA LYS A 109 24.37 -4.79 -6.74
C LYS A 109 23.09 -4.40 -6.06
N VAL A 110 22.09 -5.30 -6.10
CA VAL A 110 20.81 -5.11 -5.41
C VAL A 110 20.99 -5.24 -3.90
N ILE A 111 20.33 -4.35 -3.16
CA ILE A 111 20.13 -4.43 -1.72
C ILE A 111 18.65 -4.67 -1.49
N PRO A 112 18.25 -5.94 -1.24
CA PRO A 112 16.85 -6.29 -1.07
C PRO A 112 16.26 -5.62 0.17
N PHE A 113 14.95 -5.42 0.17
CA PHE A 113 14.24 -4.92 1.35
C PHE A 113 14.43 -5.88 2.53
N SER A 114 14.78 -5.34 3.69
CA SER A 114 14.83 -6.05 4.96
C SER A 114 13.85 -5.42 5.95
N ALA A 115 13.08 -6.24 6.65
CA ALA A 115 12.18 -5.78 7.70
C ALA A 115 12.93 -5.18 8.90
N GLU A 116 14.18 -5.60 9.11
CA GLU A 116 15.05 -5.09 10.17
C GLU A 116 15.53 -3.66 9.87
N THR A 117 16.08 -3.45 8.69
CA THR A 117 16.61 -2.14 8.26
C THR A 117 15.51 -1.23 7.72
N ARG A 118 14.42 -1.79 7.18
CA ARG A 118 13.35 -1.11 6.46
C ARG A 118 13.86 -0.26 5.28
N LEU A 119 14.97 -0.70 4.69
CA LEU A 119 15.61 -0.08 3.55
C LEU A 119 15.71 -1.08 2.40
N SER A 120 15.71 -0.57 1.18
CA SER A 120 16.11 -1.27 -0.03
C SER A 120 16.89 -0.33 -0.93
N GLY A 121 17.59 -0.88 -1.92
CA GLY A 121 18.37 -0.03 -2.80
C GLY A 121 19.21 -0.81 -3.81
N ALA A 122 20.13 -0.08 -4.44
CA ALA A 122 21.15 -0.63 -5.30
C ALA A 122 22.45 0.19 -5.23
N ASP A 123 23.57 -0.47 -5.47
CA ASP A 123 24.86 0.17 -5.73
C ASP A 123 25.21 -0.06 -7.21
N TRP A 124 25.57 1.00 -7.90
CA TRP A 124 25.91 0.98 -9.32
C TRP A 124 26.98 2.02 -9.65
N ASP A 125 28.03 1.61 -10.32
CA ASP A 125 29.14 2.47 -10.80
C ASP A 125 29.69 3.43 -9.75
N GLY A 126 29.90 2.93 -8.53
CA GLY A 126 30.39 3.72 -7.40
C GLY A 126 29.33 4.59 -6.71
N HIS A 127 28.11 4.64 -7.21
CA HIS A 127 26.98 5.34 -6.62
C HIS A 127 26.14 4.43 -5.75
N SER A 128 25.56 4.98 -4.68
CA SER A 128 24.69 4.25 -3.77
C SER A 128 23.30 4.89 -3.74
N TYR A 129 22.25 4.10 -3.99
CA TYR A 129 20.86 4.54 -3.97
C TYR A 129 20.09 3.76 -2.92
N ARG A 130 19.38 4.45 -2.05
CA ARG A 130 18.59 3.85 -0.96
C ARG A 130 17.20 4.48 -0.91
N LYS A 131 16.20 3.64 -0.60
CA LYS A 131 14.87 4.12 -0.22
C LYS A 131 14.38 3.36 1.00
N GLY A 132 13.51 3.98 1.77
CA GLY A 132 12.90 3.32 2.91
C GLY A 132 12.09 4.22 3.82
N ALA A 133 11.69 3.66 4.95
CA ALA A 133 10.94 4.37 5.97
C ALA A 133 11.72 5.60 6.46
N VAL A 134 10.99 6.66 6.81
CA VAL A 134 11.58 7.96 7.19
C VAL A 134 12.70 7.81 8.21
N ASP A 135 12.40 7.19 9.37
CA ASP A 135 13.39 7.06 10.44
C ASP A 135 14.58 6.18 10.04
N SER A 136 14.32 5.12 9.29
CA SER A 136 15.36 4.20 8.84
C SER A 136 16.33 4.87 7.86
N LEU A 137 15.83 5.68 6.93
CA LEU A 137 16.68 6.37 5.98
C LEU A 137 17.45 7.53 6.64
N LEU A 138 16.82 8.26 7.56
CA LEU A 138 17.52 9.29 8.33
C LEU A 138 18.66 8.67 9.15
N ASN A 139 18.42 7.55 9.82
CA ASN A 139 19.48 6.83 10.54
C ASN A 139 20.62 6.38 9.61
N TYR A 140 20.29 5.88 8.42
CA TYR A 140 21.28 5.52 7.40
C TYR A 140 22.16 6.72 7.00
N LEU A 141 21.57 7.91 6.92
CA LEU A 141 22.25 9.16 6.58
C LEU A 141 22.96 9.81 7.81
N ASN A 142 22.86 9.21 9.00
CA ASN A 142 23.28 9.80 10.28
C ASN A 142 22.63 11.15 10.56
N LEU A 143 21.37 11.31 10.19
CA LEU A 143 20.54 12.50 10.42
C LEU A 143 19.45 12.20 11.45
N SER A 144 19.10 13.21 12.23
CA SER A 144 17.90 13.23 13.06
C SER A 144 16.70 13.83 12.27
N ARG A 145 15.51 13.78 12.86
CA ARG A 145 14.35 14.46 12.25
C ARG A 145 14.50 15.98 12.21
N ASP A 146 15.23 16.56 13.15
CA ASP A 146 15.48 18.00 13.25
C ASP A 146 16.48 18.49 12.18
N ASP A 147 17.33 17.60 11.68
CA ASP A 147 18.28 17.88 10.59
C ASP A 147 17.61 17.84 9.20
N MET A 148 16.37 17.32 9.13
CA MET A 148 15.65 17.25 7.86
C MET A 148 15.23 18.66 7.40
N PRO A 149 15.45 19.00 6.11
CA PRO A 149 14.98 20.26 5.56
C PRO A 149 13.49 20.49 5.84
N VAL A 150 13.10 21.68 6.26
CA VAL A 150 11.70 22.01 6.63
C VAL A 150 10.70 21.65 5.51
N ALA A 151 11.09 21.85 4.25
CA ALA A 151 10.24 21.47 3.11
C ALA A 151 9.98 19.95 3.06
N MET A 152 10.99 19.13 3.38
CA MET A 152 10.88 17.67 3.43
C MET A 152 10.05 17.20 4.64
N ALA A 153 10.26 17.82 5.82
CA ALA A 153 9.46 17.53 6.99
C ALA A 153 7.97 17.79 6.73
N ARG A 154 7.64 18.92 6.09
CA ARG A 154 6.26 19.25 5.67
C ARG A 154 5.71 18.27 4.64
N ALA A 155 6.52 17.83 3.67
CA ALA A 155 6.10 16.84 2.67
C ALA A 155 5.77 15.50 3.34
N VAL A 156 6.64 15.00 4.22
CA VAL A 156 6.43 13.78 5.00
C VAL A 156 5.15 13.86 5.84
N GLU A 157 4.96 14.98 6.54
CA GLU A 157 3.76 15.21 7.35
C GLU A 157 2.49 15.25 6.50
N LYS A 158 2.49 15.99 5.39
CA LYS A 158 1.36 16.06 4.43
C LYS A 158 0.98 14.67 3.91
N ILE A 159 1.97 13.84 3.55
CA ILE A 159 1.75 12.46 3.12
C ILE A 159 1.08 11.66 4.23
N ALA A 160 1.61 11.71 5.45
CA ALA A 160 1.07 10.98 6.60
C ALA A 160 -0.37 11.42 6.94
N GLN A 161 -0.65 12.73 6.96
CA GLN A 161 -1.99 13.28 7.21
C GLN A 161 -3.01 12.87 6.14
N SER A 162 -2.58 12.66 4.90
CA SER A 162 -3.44 12.14 3.82
C SER A 162 -3.75 10.64 3.93
N GLY A 163 -3.22 9.95 4.95
CA GLY A 163 -3.31 8.50 5.11
C GLY A 163 -2.39 7.72 4.18
N GLY A 164 -1.44 8.39 3.52
CA GLY A 164 -0.38 7.78 2.73
C GLY A 164 0.81 7.33 3.58
N THR A 165 1.76 6.67 2.94
CA THR A 165 3.02 6.27 3.56
C THR A 165 4.17 7.02 2.88
N PRO A 166 4.92 7.85 3.61
CA PRO A 166 6.11 8.48 3.09
C PRO A 166 7.28 7.49 3.07
N LEU A 167 7.97 7.39 1.95
CA LEU A 167 9.31 6.81 1.88
C LEU A 167 10.29 7.92 1.53
N LEU A 168 11.46 7.92 2.15
CA LEU A 168 12.57 8.80 1.76
C LEU A 168 13.46 8.09 0.73
N VAL A 169 14.13 8.90 -0.09
CA VAL A 169 15.11 8.46 -1.09
C VAL A 169 16.42 9.20 -0.86
N ALA A 170 17.51 8.45 -0.87
CA ALA A 170 18.86 8.98 -0.78
C ALA A 170 19.71 8.48 -1.96
N GLY A 171 20.69 9.30 -2.36
CA GLY A 171 21.75 8.98 -3.28
C GLY A 171 23.07 9.50 -2.74
N ASP A 172 24.11 8.67 -2.74
CA ASP A 172 25.48 9.02 -2.33
C ASP A 172 25.55 9.71 -0.96
N GLY A 173 24.77 9.20 -0.01
CA GLY A 173 24.74 9.73 1.35
C GLY A 173 23.96 11.05 1.52
N GLN A 174 23.24 11.49 0.50
CA GLN A 174 22.43 12.72 0.55
C GLN A 174 20.94 12.41 0.44
N LEU A 175 20.11 13.14 1.20
CA LEU A 175 18.66 13.08 1.09
C LEU A 175 18.21 13.77 -0.21
N LEU A 176 17.63 13.00 -1.13
CA LEU A 176 17.19 13.52 -2.43
C LEU A 176 15.70 13.89 -2.44
N GLY A 177 14.88 13.22 -1.62
CA GLY A 177 13.45 13.53 -1.58
C GLY A 177 12.61 12.47 -0.91
N ALA A 178 11.29 12.58 -1.14
CA ALA A 178 10.29 11.64 -0.61
C ALA A 178 9.37 11.12 -1.71
N ILE A 179 8.89 9.89 -1.52
CA ILE A 179 7.88 9.22 -2.33
C ILE A 179 6.60 9.12 -1.51
N HIS A 180 5.47 9.48 -2.10
CA HIS A 180 4.15 9.28 -1.54
C HIS A 180 3.58 7.95 -2.02
N LEU A 181 3.49 6.97 -1.14
CA LEU A 181 2.74 5.75 -1.38
C LEU A 181 1.32 5.89 -0.85
N LYS A 182 0.34 5.72 -1.72
CA LYS A 182 -1.08 5.82 -1.40
C LYS A 182 -1.77 4.49 -1.60
N ASP A 183 -2.62 4.14 -0.64
CA ASP A 183 -3.44 2.94 -0.76
C ASP A 183 -4.59 3.18 -1.75
N VAL A 184 -4.74 2.28 -2.72
CA VAL A 184 -5.71 2.44 -3.80
C VAL A 184 -7.05 1.86 -3.38
N VAL A 185 -8.08 2.71 -3.36
CA VAL A 185 -9.47 2.31 -3.11
C VAL A 185 -9.96 1.41 -4.26
N LYS A 186 -10.61 0.31 -3.93
CA LYS A 186 -11.20 -0.59 -4.91
C LYS A 186 -12.31 0.12 -5.71
N PRO A 187 -12.40 -0.09 -7.03
CA PRO A 187 -13.50 0.47 -7.81
C PRO A 187 -14.84 -0.08 -7.32
N GLY A 188 -15.90 0.73 -7.40
CA GLY A 188 -17.25 0.32 -7.01
C GLY A 188 -17.52 0.35 -5.49
N ILE A 189 -16.55 0.72 -4.65
CA ILE A 189 -16.75 0.79 -3.18
C ILE A 189 -17.80 1.82 -2.79
N ARG A 190 -17.85 2.95 -3.51
CA ARG A 190 -18.84 4.01 -3.24
C ARG A 190 -20.28 3.51 -3.48
N GLU A 191 -20.47 2.79 -4.55
CA GLU A 191 -21.74 2.16 -4.94
C GLU A 191 -22.12 1.09 -3.92
N ARG A 192 -21.18 0.24 -3.49
CA ARG A 192 -21.41 -0.77 -2.45
C ARG A 192 -21.85 -0.16 -1.13
N PHE A 193 -21.25 0.96 -0.73
CA PHE A 193 -21.69 1.66 0.48
C PHE A 193 -23.08 2.29 0.33
N ALA A 194 -23.45 2.73 -0.87
CA ALA A 194 -24.79 3.21 -1.13
C ALA A 194 -25.81 2.07 -1.05
N GLU A 195 -25.50 0.89 -1.62
CA GLU A 195 -26.34 -0.32 -1.52
C GLU A 195 -26.54 -0.75 -0.06
N LEU A 196 -25.47 -0.85 0.73
CA LEU A 196 -25.54 -1.21 2.15
C LEU A 196 -26.43 -0.24 2.94
N ARG A 197 -26.30 1.07 2.69
CA ARG A 197 -27.15 2.08 3.33
C ARG A 197 -28.62 1.99 2.90
N ALA A 198 -28.87 1.67 1.63
CA ALA A 198 -30.24 1.45 1.13
C ALA A 198 -30.90 0.21 1.79
N MET A 199 -30.09 -0.78 2.20
CA MET A 199 -30.54 -1.94 2.98
C MET A 199 -30.70 -1.62 4.49
N GLY A 200 -30.48 -0.38 4.93
CA GLY A 200 -30.56 0.02 6.33
C GLY A 200 -29.31 -0.31 7.16
N ILE A 201 -28.23 -0.76 6.53
CA ILE A 201 -26.97 -1.10 7.23
C ILE A 201 -26.13 0.16 7.39
N ARG A 202 -25.80 0.49 8.64
CA ARG A 202 -24.86 1.57 8.97
C ARG A 202 -23.42 1.06 8.82
N THR A 203 -22.63 1.77 8.03
CA THR A 203 -21.20 1.46 7.82
C THR A 203 -20.31 2.38 8.67
N ILE A 204 -19.31 1.83 9.33
CA ILE A 204 -18.31 2.51 10.15
C ILE A 204 -16.91 2.07 9.70
#